data_57eef56c4839b2bfb5535effb5093f4c
#
_entry.id   57eef56c4839b2bfb5535effb5093f4c
#
_cell.length_a   1.000
_cell.length_b   1.000
_cell.length_c   1.000
_cell.angle_alpha   90.00
_cell.angle_beta   90.00
_cell.angle_gamma   90.00
#
_symmetry.space_group_name_H-M   'P 1'
#
loop_
_entity.id
_entity.type
_entity.pdbx_description
1 polymer ?
#
loop_
_entity_poly.entity_id
_entity_poly.type
_entity_poly.pdbx_seq_one_letter_code
_entity_poly.pdbx_strand_id
1 'polypeptide(L)'
;EVVRGWFYDEIARGRSCLSSKATAIRLFAKYLGVSAYILPMSCVPKTPDYLPYILTDSELAALFHAADTMEYKKDPFFRETASVLLRLLYSCGLRPNEGRNIKLEHINFKTGELFITKTKRRKERIVVASDDMLLLLKKYRSQRAIFDKGNEYFFIHTDSSALKSWQLTALVKSCWAAAHPEVDPKLLPRLRPYDLRHRFASTVLQRWLDEGRNLYAMLPYLRAYMGHEKFSDTAYYIHILPERLMVSPGVQWENIDRIGMEVDIWAR
;
A
#
# COMPACT_ATOMS: atom_id res chain seq x y z
N GLU A 1 16.57 19.02 -29.83
CA GLU A 1 15.65 20.14 -29.47
C GLU A 1 14.21 19.68 -29.27
N VAL A 2 13.61 18.90 -30.19
CA VAL A 2 12.21 18.44 -30.12
C VAL A 2 11.90 17.73 -28.79
N VAL A 3 12.70 16.76 -28.38
CA VAL A 3 12.50 15.99 -27.13
C VAL A 3 12.60 16.90 -25.91
N ARG A 4 13.54 17.82 -25.91
CA ARG A 4 13.72 18.77 -24.81
C ARG A 4 12.55 19.75 -24.72
N GLY A 5 12.12 20.32 -25.86
CA GLY A 5 10.97 21.22 -25.94
C GLY A 5 9.70 20.53 -25.44
N TRP A 6 9.41 19.34 -25.95
CA TRP A 6 8.26 18.54 -25.50
C TRP A 6 8.28 18.26 -23.98
N PHE A 7 9.44 17.93 -23.41
CA PHE A 7 9.54 17.65 -21.99
C PHE A 7 9.31 18.86 -21.12
N TYR A 8 9.80 20.04 -21.54
CA TYR A 8 9.50 21.31 -20.85
C TYR A 8 8.03 21.70 -20.96
N ASP A 9 7.37 21.43 -22.09
CA ASP A 9 5.92 21.63 -22.23
C ASP A 9 5.13 20.72 -21.29
N GLU A 10 5.55 19.47 -21.12
CA GLU A 10 4.92 18.54 -20.16
C GLU A 10 5.07 19.04 -18.70
N ILE A 11 6.21 19.62 -18.36
CA ILE A 11 6.44 20.27 -17.05
C ILE A 11 5.52 21.49 -16.90
N ALA A 12 5.50 22.37 -17.87
CA ALA A 12 4.70 23.61 -17.85
C ALA A 12 3.20 23.34 -17.75
N ARG A 13 2.73 22.24 -18.35
CA ARG A 13 1.32 21.79 -18.25
C ARG A 13 1.01 21.04 -16.96
N GLY A 14 1.94 20.92 -16.01
CA GLY A 14 1.74 20.20 -14.75
C GLY A 14 1.43 18.70 -14.93
N ARG A 15 1.93 18.07 -16.00
CA ARG A 15 1.66 16.66 -16.27
C ARG A 15 2.30 15.75 -15.22
N SER A 16 1.62 14.66 -14.91
CA SER A 16 2.09 13.64 -13.96
C SER A 16 3.12 12.67 -14.60
N CYS A 17 3.81 11.91 -13.75
CA CYS A 17 4.72 10.84 -14.16
C CYS A 17 5.93 11.31 -15.01
N LEU A 18 6.40 12.53 -14.80
CA LEU A 18 7.53 13.11 -15.55
C LEU A 18 8.80 12.26 -15.46
N SER A 19 9.12 11.69 -14.30
CA SER A 19 10.27 10.80 -14.10
C SER A 19 10.17 9.53 -14.96
N SER A 20 8.99 8.90 -15.01
CA SER A 20 8.75 7.72 -15.87
C SER A 20 8.84 8.06 -17.35
N LYS A 21 8.31 9.21 -17.77
CA LYS A 21 8.41 9.70 -19.14
C LYS A 21 9.86 9.98 -19.52
N ALA A 22 10.63 10.67 -18.67
CA ALA A 22 12.04 10.91 -18.88
C ALA A 22 12.84 9.60 -19.00
N THR A 23 12.56 8.62 -18.14
CA THR A 23 13.20 7.30 -18.18
C THR A 23 12.90 6.59 -19.50
N ALA A 24 11.64 6.58 -19.95
CA ALA A 24 11.25 5.96 -21.22
C ALA A 24 11.97 6.60 -22.42
N ILE A 25 12.00 7.93 -22.47
CA ILE A 25 12.69 8.68 -23.53
C ILE A 25 14.19 8.37 -23.51
N ARG A 26 14.82 8.32 -22.33
CA ARG A 26 16.25 8.01 -22.20
C ARG A 26 16.58 6.60 -22.68
N LEU A 27 15.75 5.62 -22.33
CA LEU A 27 15.92 4.23 -22.81
C LEU A 27 15.77 4.14 -24.33
N PHE A 28 14.78 4.83 -24.89
CA PHE A 28 14.58 4.91 -26.32
C PHE A 28 15.74 5.58 -27.04
N ALA A 29 16.25 6.71 -26.51
CA ALA A 29 17.41 7.38 -27.08
C ALA A 29 18.67 6.49 -27.05
N LYS A 30 18.88 5.73 -25.95
CA LYS A 30 19.98 4.74 -25.88
C LYS A 30 19.82 3.64 -26.92
N TYR A 31 18.61 3.19 -27.18
CA TYR A 31 18.34 2.18 -28.20
C TYR A 31 18.63 2.69 -29.62
N LEU A 32 18.33 3.97 -29.92
CA LEU A 32 18.60 4.61 -31.20
C LEU A 32 20.11 4.81 -31.49
N GLY A 33 20.96 4.76 -30.47
CA GLY A 33 22.40 4.82 -30.61
C GLY A 33 23.04 6.20 -30.40
N VAL A 34 24.29 6.36 -30.82
CA VAL A 34 25.21 7.43 -30.39
C VAL A 34 24.78 8.85 -30.79
N SER A 35 23.99 9.02 -31.83
CA SER A 35 23.54 10.33 -32.32
C SER A 35 22.27 10.87 -31.66
N ALA A 36 21.63 10.07 -30.78
CA ALA A 36 20.40 10.46 -30.13
C ALA A 36 20.65 11.30 -28.88
N TYR A 37 19.91 12.40 -28.73
CA TYR A 37 19.95 13.24 -27.52
C TYR A 37 19.40 12.48 -26.30
N ILE A 38 20.21 12.37 -25.26
CA ILE A 38 19.79 11.75 -24.00
C ILE A 38 19.39 12.85 -23.01
N LEU A 39 18.09 12.93 -22.70
CA LEU A 39 17.54 13.89 -21.74
C LEU A 39 18.21 13.73 -20.35
N PRO A 40 18.86 14.77 -19.79
CA PRO A 40 19.43 14.70 -18.45
C PRO A 40 18.37 14.49 -17.37
N MET A 41 18.62 13.66 -16.37
CA MET A 41 17.69 13.48 -15.24
C MET A 41 17.59 14.75 -14.37
N SER A 42 18.58 15.62 -14.41
CA SER A 42 18.53 16.93 -13.74
C SER A 42 17.42 17.86 -14.26
N CYS A 43 16.94 17.63 -15.48
CA CYS A 43 15.79 18.36 -16.03
C CYS A 43 14.44 17.92 -15.43
N VAL A 44 14.40 16.78 -14.73
CA VAL A 44 13.17 16.26 -14.12
C VAL A 44 12.97 16.94 -12.78
N PRO A 45 11.84 17.66 -12.57
CA PRO A 45 11.53 18.23 -11.28
C PRO A 45 11.50 17.14 -10.20
N LYS A 46 12.18 17.39 -9.09
CA LYS A 46 12.04 16.52 -7.92
C LYS A 46 10.61 16.62 -7.41
N THR A 47 9.88 15.53 -7.47
CA THR A 47 8.61 15.45 -6.73
C THR A 47 8.94 15.43 -5.24
N PRO A 48 8.25 16.20 -4.40
CA PRO A 48 8.40 16.09 -2.96
C PRO A 48 8.20 14.62 -2.53
N ASP A 49 9.02 14.15 -1.62
CA ASP A 49 8.85 12.84 -1.04
C ASP A 49 7.47 12.77 -0.38
N TYR A 50 6.73 11.74 -0.74
CA TYR A 50 5.41 11.56 -0.15
C TYR A 50 5.55 11.09 1.28
N LEU A 51 5.10 11.91 2.22
CA LEU A 51 4.95 11.49 3.61
C LEU A 51 3.60 10.76 3.76
N PRO A 52 3.58 9.47 4.13
CA PRO A 52 2.34 8.73 4.34
C PRO A 52 1.57 9.28 5.53
N TYR A 53 0.25 9.26 5.43
CA TYR A 53 -0.60 9.58 6.55
C TYR A 53 -0.74 8.35 7.45
N ILE A 54 -0.33 8.47 8.69
CA ILE A 54 -0.46 7.39 9.68
C ILE A 54 -1.71 7.65 10.52
N LEU A 55 -2.76 6.88 10.24
CA LEU A 55 -4.02 7.00 10.96
C LEU A 55 -3.81 6.72 12.45
N THR A 56 -4.52 7.42 13.30
CA THR A 56 -4.69 7.08 14.71
C THR A 56 -5.64 5.88 14.86
N ASP A 57 -5.75 5.31 16.07
CA ASP A 57 -6.69 4.21 16.33
C ASP A 57 -8.14 4.65 16.15
N SER A 58 -8.48 5.87 16.59
CA SER A 58 -9.81 6.45 16.42
C SER A 58 -10.16 6.69 14.95
N GLU A 59 -9.24 7.21 14.16
CA GLU A 59 -9.44 7.43 12.72
C GLU A 59 -9.58 6.11 11.96
N LEU A 60 -8.79 5.10 12.33
CA LEU A 60 -8.91 3.77 11.75
C LEU A 60 -10.26 3.13 12.07
N ALA A 61 -10.73 3.25 13.31
CA ALA A 61 -12.06 2.78 13.72
C ALA A 61 -13.18 3.52 12.98
N ALA A 62 -13.06 4.84 12.85
CA ALA A 62 -14.02 5.66 12.10
C ALA A 62 -14.06 5.29 10.60
N LEU A 63 -12.89 5.05 9.99
CA LEU A 63 -12.78 4.58 8.60
C LEU A 63 -13.49 3.24 8.39
N PHE A 64 -13.30 2.28 9.31
CA PHE A 64 -13.96 0.98 9.24
C PHE A 64 -15.46 1.09 9.49
N HIS A 65 -15.88 1.93 10.42
CA HIS A 65 -17.30 2.20 10.65
C HIS A 65 -17.95 2.81 9.40
N ALA A 66 -17.30 3.77 8.75
CA ALA A 66 -17.77 4.32 7.49
C ALA A 66 -17.90 3.25 6.40
N ALA A 67 -16.93 2.34 6.28
CA ALA A 67 -17.00 1.23 5.33
C ALA A 67 -18.18 0.28 5.60
N ASP A 68 -18.54 0.09 6.86
CA ASP A 68 -19.65 -0.78 7.28
C ASP A 68 -21.03 -0.15 7.05
N THR A 69 -21.13 1.18 7.11
CA THR A 69 -22.39 1.91 7.11
C THR A 69 -22.72 2.61 5.80
N MET A 70 -21.72 2.85 4.94
CA MET A 70 -21.96 3.50 3.64
C MET A 70 -22.86 2.66 2.74
N GLU A 71 -23.82 3.34 2.11
CA GLU A 71 -24.71 2.74 1.12
C GLU A 71 -24.20 2.94 -0.31
N TYR A 72 -24.19 1.88 -1.08
CA TYR A 72 -23.80 1.86 -2.50
C TYR A 72 -25.04 1.50 -3.33
N LYS A 73 -25.85 2.50 -3.70
CA LYS A 73 -27.14 2.31 -4.41
C LYS A 73 -27.03 1.45 -5.69
N LYS A 74 -25.91 1.55 -6.42
CA LYS A 74 -25.70 0.81 -7.67
C LYS A 74 -25.11 -0.58 -7.46
N ASP A 75 -24.51 -0.85 -6.33
CA ASP A 75 -23.88 -2.12 -5.98
C ASP A 75 -24.00 -2.34 -4.46
N PRO A 76 -25.15 -2.82 -3.98
CA PRO A 76 -25.38 -3.02 -2.55
C PRO A 76 -24.35 -3.99 -1.91
N PHE A 77 -23.87 -4.99 -2.65
CA PHE A 77 -22.87 -5.94 -2.16
C PHE A 77 -21.49 -5.29 -1.98
N PHE A 78 -21.25 -4.13 -2.61
CA PHE A 78 -19.96 -3.44 -2.50
C PHE A 78 -19.67 -2.96 -1.07
N ARG A 79 -20.67 -2.75 -0.22
CA ARG A 79 -20.48 -2.45 1.21
C ARG A 79 -19.75 -3.61 1.91
N GLU A 80 -20.18 -4.84 1.67
CA GLU A 80 -19.54 -6.03 2.25
C GLU A 80 -18.10 -6.18 1.74
N THR A 81 -17.90 -5.93 0.44
CA THR A 81 -16.58 -5.90 -0.18
C THR A 81 -15.68 -4.82 0.46
N ALA A 82 -16.19 -3.61 0.66
CA ALA A 82 -15.47 -2.50 1.27
C ALA A 82 -15.03 -2.82 2.69
N SER A 83 -15.97 -3.27 3.52
CA SER A 83 -15.75 -3.64 4.92
C SER A 83 -14.63 -4.65 5.08
N VAL A 84 -14.68 -5.74 4.31
CA VAL A 84 -13.72 -6.85 4.43
C VAL A 84 -12.38 -6.50 3.79
N LEU A 85 -12.38 -5.85 2.63
CA LEU A 85 -11.15 -5.51 1.91
C LEU A 85 -10.29 -4.49 2.69
N LEU A 86 -10.88 -3.43 3.24
CA LEU A 86 -10.10 -2.44 4.00
C LEU A 86 -9.48 -3.04 5.25
N ARG A 87 -10.23 -3.89 5.96
CA ARG A 87 -9.70 -4.62 7.12
C ARG A 87 -8.59 -5.59 6.74
N LEU A 88 -8.73 -6.30 5.62
CA LEU A 88 -7.70 -7.21 5.12
C LEU A 88 -6.41 -6.47 4.75
N LEU A 89 -6.52 -5.32 4.09
CA LEU A 89 -5.36 -4.48 3.76
C LEU A 89 -4.60 -4.04 5.00
N TYR A 90 -5.33 -3.63 6.04
CA TYR A 90 -4.74 -3.24 7.32
C TYR A 90 -4.20 -4.43 8.11
N SER A 91 -5.04 -5.43 8.42
CA SER A 91 -4.68 -6.52 9.34
C SER A 91 -3.55 -7.42 8.84
N CYS A 92 -3.43 -7.57 7.52
CA CYS A 92 -2.40 -8.38 6.86
C CYS A 92 -1.31 -7.53 6.19
N GLY A 93 -1.36 -6.21 6.28
CA GLY A 93 -0.35 -5.31 5.69
C GLY A 93 -0.16 -5.51 4.18
N LEU A 94 -1.20 -5.88 3.45
CA LEU A 94 -1.12 -6.17 2.01
C LEU A 94 -0.93 -4.89 1.19
N ARG A 95 -0.23 -5.02 0.04
CA ARG A 95 -0.28 -3.95 -0.96
C ARG A 95 -1.70 -3.86 -1.53
N PRO A 96 -2.21 -2.65 -1.87
CA PRO A 96 -3.57 -2.47 -2.39
C PRO A 96 -3.93 -3.42 -3.54
N ASN A 97 -3.01 -3.61 -4.48
CA ASN A 97 -3.23 -4.53 -5.60
C ASN A 97 -3.15 -6.01 -5.22
N GLU A 98 -2.39 -6.36 -4.17
CA GLU A 98 -2.35 -7.74 -3.65
C GLU A 98 -3.70 -8.10 -3.03
N GLY A 99 -4.22 -7.25 -2.12
CA GLY A 99 -5.52 -7.49 -1.49
C GLY A 99 -6.66 -7.49 -2.49
N ARG A 100 -6.71 -6.49 -3.39
CA ARG A 100 -7.76 -6.38 -4.40
C ARG A 100 -7.80 -7.57 -5.38
N ASN A 101 -6.62 -8.08 -5.75
CA ASN A 101 -6.47 -9.15 -6.74
C ASN A 101 -6.29 -10.54 -6.13
N ILE A 102 -6.51 -10.70 -4.83
CA ILE A 102 -6.43 -12.03 -4.23
C ILE A 102 -7.47 -12.95 -4.85
N LYS A 103 -7.05 -14.15 -5.22
CA LYS A 103 -7.96 -15.14 -5.79
C LYS A 103 -8.60 -16.00 -4.70
N LEU A 104 -9.77 -16.55 -5.00
CA LEU A 104 -10.47 -17.44 -4.08
C LEU A 104 -9.62 -18.68 -3.73
N GLU A 105 -8.94 -19.25 -4.71
CA GLU A 105 -8.04 -20.41 -4.55
C GLU A 105 -6.81 -20.15 -3.68
N HIS A 106 -6.42 -18.85 -3.53
CA HIS A 106 -5.26 -18.44 -2.74
C HIS A 106 -5.58 -18.22 -1.26
N ILE A 107 -6.81 -18.47 -0.82
CA ILE A 107 -7.24 -18.32 0.56
C ILE A 107 -7.51 -19.69 1.17
N ASN A 108 -6.71 -20.08 2.15
CA ASN A 108 -6.99 -21.28 2.94
C ASN A 108 -7.93 -20.92 4.10
N PHE A 109 -9.21 -21.23 3.94
CA PHE A 109 -10.25 -20.94 4.94
C PHE A 109 -10.20 -21.81 6.20
N LYS A 110 -9.29 -22.81 6.26
CA LYS A 110 -9.07 -23.61 7.47
C LYS A 110 -7.99 -23.01 8.35
N THR A 111 -6.87 -22.59 7.73
CA THR A 111 -5.67 -22.13 8.44
C THR A 111 -5.52 -20.61 8.47
N GLY A 112 -6.27 -19.87 7.65
CA GLY A 112 -6.14 -18.41 7.49
C GLY A 112 -4.95 -18.01 6.62
N GLU A 113 -4.27 -18.93 5.97
CA GLU A 113 -3.16 -18.64 5.07
C GLU A 113 -3.65 -18.00 3.77
N LEU A 114 -2.95 -16.94 3.37
CA LEU A 114 -3.19 -16.16 2.16
C LEU A 114 -1.95 -16.26 1.26
N PHE A 115 -2.09 -16.88 0.09
CA PHE A 115 -1.03 -16.95 -0.90
C PHE A 115 -0.97 -15.66 -1.71
N ILE A 116 0.06 -14.87 -1.52
CA ILE A 116 0.28 -13.63 -2.27
C ILE A 116 1.16 -13.91 -3.46
N THR A 117 0.54 -13.97 -4.62
CA THR A 117 1.17 -14.24 -5.92
C THR A 117 1.25 -12.97 -6.78
N LYS A 118 1.91 -13.03 -7.93
CA LYS A 118 2.00 -11.95 -8.92
C LYS A 118 2.51 -10.62 -8.35
N THR A 119 3.44 -10.69 -7.40
CA THR A 119 4.12 -9.47 -6.94
C THR A 119 4.96 -8.87 -8.07
N LYS A 120 5.29 -7.58 -7.98
CA LYS A 120 6.01 -6.81 -9.01
C LYS A 120 7.29 -7.48 -9.54
N ARG A 121 7.83 -8.50 -8.83
CA ARG A 121 9.05 -9.27 -9.17
C ARG A 121 8.90 -10.77 -8.95
N ARG A 122 7.70 -11.33 -9.05
CA ARG A 122 7.43 -12.78 -8.90
C ARG A 122 7.86 -13.39 -7.55
N LYS A 123 8.04 -12.56 -6.50
CA LYS A 123 8.27 -13.09 -5.15
C LYS A 123 6.92 -13.41 -4.52
N GLU A 124 6.68 -14.67 -4.33
CA GLU A 124 5.49 -15.19 -3.64
C GLU A 124 5.76 -15.25 -2.14
N ARG A 125 4.72 -15.07 -1.35
CA ARG A 125 4.79 -15.21 0.10
C ARG A 125 3.45 -15.63 0.67
N ILE A 126 3.51 -16.24 1.84
CA ILE A 126 2.32 -16.55 2.64
C ILE A 126 2.17 -15.47 3.71
N VAL A 127 0.94 -15.01 3.89
CA VAL A 127 0.52 -14.12 4.97
C VAL A 127 -0.60 -14.83 5.71
N VAL A 128 -0.65 -14.72 7.04
CA VAL A 128 -1.66 -15.37 7.86
C VAL A 128 -2.64 -14.31 8.39
N ALA A 129 -3.92 -14.51 8.15
CA ALA A 129 -4.99 -13.73 8.72
C ALA A 129 -5.23 -14.14 10.19
N SER A 130 -5.58 -13.16 11.05
CA SER A 130 -6.06 -13.45 12.40
C SER A 130 -7.40 -14.21 12.36
N ASP A 131 -7.75 -14.84 13.47
CA ASP A 131 -9.01 -15.60 13.58
C ASP A 131 -10.23 -14.72 13.27
N ASP A 132 -10.26 -13.48 13.78
CA ASP A 132 -11.33 -12.51 13.49
C ASP A 132 -11.40 -12.17 12.01
N MET A 133 -10.23 -11.95 11.38
CA MET A 133 -10.18 -11.66 9.93
C MET A 133 -10.62 -12.88 9.14
N LEU A 134 -10.24 -14.08 9.55
CA LEU A 134 -10.68 -15.35 8.93
C LEU A 134 -12.20 -15.54 9.01
N LEU A 135 -12.82 -15.18 10.13
CA LEU A 135 -14.28 -15.18 10.27
C LEU A 135 -14.95 -14.22 9.28
N LEU A 136 -14.41 -13.00 9.13
CA LEU A 136 -14.90 -12.04 8.15
C LEU A 136 -14.75 -12.55 6.71
N LEU A 137 -13.62 -13.18 6.39
CA LEU A 137 -13.39 -13.77 5.07
C LEU A 137 -14.38 -14.91 4.78
N LYS A 138 -14.67 -15.78 5.77
CA LYS A 138 -15.66 -16.84 5.65
C LYS A 138 -17.07 -16.29 5.42
N LYS A 139 -17.47 -15.27 6.20
CA LYS A 139 -18.76 -14.60 6.05
C LYS A 139 -18.88 -13.97 4.65
N TYR A 140 -17.87 -13.23 4.21
CA TYR A 140 -17.84 -12.64 2.88
C TYR A 140 -17.92 -13.69 1.78
N ARG A 141 -17.19 -14.81 1.90
CA ARG A 141 -17.24 -15.93 0.96
C ARG A 141 -18.67 -16.46 0.77
N SER A 142 -19.42 -16.64 1.87
CA SER A 142 -20.79 -17.14 1.82
C SER A 142 -21.73 -16.16 1.10
N GLN A 143 -21.58 -14.86 1.38
CA GLN A 143 -22.36 -13.80 0.73
C GLN A 143 -21.98 -13.64 -0.75
N ARG A 144 -20.69 -13.68 -1.05
CA ARG A 144 -20.15 -13.62 -2.41
C ARG A 144 -20.74 -14.71 -3.31
N ALA A 145 -20.96 -15.92 -2.78
CA ALA A 145 -21.46 -17.05 -3.55
C ALA A 145 -22.81 -16.76 -4.23
N ILE A 146 -23.59 -15.84 -3.70
CA ILE A 146 -24.89 -15.43 -4.27
C ILE A 146 -24.69 -14.68 -5.62
N PHE A 147 -23.58 -13.96 -5.76
CA PHE A 147 -23.29 -13.10 -6.91
C PHE A 147 -22.24 -13.70 -7.85
N ASP A 148 -21.63 -14.83 -7.47
CA ASP A 148 -20.53 -15.43 -8.22
C ASP A 148 -20.99 -16.07 -9.53
N LYS A 149 -20.38 -15.62 -10.62
CA LYS A 149 -20.56 -16.18 -11.97
C LYS A 149 -19.27 -16.81 -12.49
N GLY A 150 -18.45 -17.38 -11.59
CA GLY A 150 -17.18 -18.02 -11.95
C GLY A 150 -15.97 -17.05 -12.00
N ASN A 151 -16.03 -15.91 -11.29
CA ASN A 151 -14.88 -15.02 -11.20
C ASN A 151 -13.80 -15.62 -10.29
N GLU A 152 -12.54 -15.63 -10.76
CA GLU A 152 -11.40 -16.16 -10.01
C GLU A 152 -11.01 -15.27 -8.80
N TYR A 153 -11.31 -13.96 -8.85
CA TYR A 153 -10.97 -13.03 -7.76
C TYR A 153 -11.91 -13.16 -6.60
N PHE A 154 -11.37 -13.01 -5.40
CA PHE A 154 -12.16 -13.11 -4.17
C PHE A 154 -13.11 -11.93 -4.01
N PHE A 155 -12.63 -10.71 -4.24
CA PHE A 155 -13.45 -9.50 -4.15
C PHE A 155 -14.09 -9.17 -5.49
N ILE A 156 -15.42 -9.14 -5.51
CA ILE A 156 -16.24 -8.92 -6.69
C ILE A 156 -17.33 -7.88 -6.44
N HIS A 157 -17.89 -7.37 -7.52
CA HIS A 157 -19.12 -6.58 -7.55
C HIS A 157 -20.37 -7.49 -7.64
N THR A 158 -21.55 -6.89 -7.49
CA THR A 158 -22.86 -7.58 -7.64
C THR A 158 -23.00 -8.23 -9.02
N ASP A 159 -22.40 -7.67 -10.06
CA ASP A 159 -22.38 -8.23 -11.42
C ASP A 159 -21.30 -9.31 -11.63
N SER A 160 -20.60 -9.70 -10.57
CA SER A 160 -19.46 -10.61 -10.58
C SER A 160 -18.19 -10.06 -11.23
N SER A 161 -18.10 -8.78 -11.56
CA SER A 161 -16.87 -8.19 -12.09
C SER A 161 -15.82 -7.99 -10.99
N ALA A 162 -14.52 -8.01 -11.38
CA ALA A 162 -13.41 -7.76 -10.47
C ALA A 162 -13.24 -6.27 -10.17
N LEU A 163 -12.79 -5.95 -8.95
CA LEU A 163 -12.51 -4.57 -8.55
C LEU A 163 -11.35 -3.96 -9.35
N LYS A 164 -11.53 -2.74 -9.83
CA LYS A 164 -10.49 -1.95 -10.49
C LYS A 164 -9.69 -1.12 -9.48
N SER A 165 -8.43 -0.83 -9.78
CA SER A 165 -7.55 -0.07 -8.86
C SER A 165 -8.10 1.31 -8.49
N TRP A 166 -8.71 2.02 -9.44
CA TRP A 166 -9.31 3.33 -9.18
C TRP A 166 -10.51 3.26 -8.23
N GLN A 167 -11.27 2.14 -8.25
CA GLN A 167 -12.42 1.93 -7.36
C GLN A 167 -11.97 1.79 -5.90
N LEU A 168 -10.87 1.07 -5.64
CA LEU A 168 -10.30 1.01 -4.30
C LEU A 168 -9.82 2.38 -3.81
N THR A 169 -9.23 3.18 -4.69
CA THR A 169 -8.82 4.56 -4.33
C THR A 169 -10.04 5.44 -4.05
N ALA A 170 -11.08 5.35 -4.86
CA ALA A 170 -12.34 6.07 -4.65
C ALA A 170 -13.03 5.63 -3.35
N LEU A 171 -13.05 4.31 -3.06
CA LEU A 171 -13.58 3.74 -1.84
C LEU A 171 -12.91 4.34 -0.60
N VAL A 172 -11.58 4.30 -0.51
CA VAL A 172 -10.85 4.86 0.63
C VAL A 172 -11.14 6.34 0.79
N LYS A 173 -11.16 7.11 -0.30
CA LYS A 173 -11.48 8.53 -0.27
C LYS A 173 -12.91 8.78 0.24
N SER A 174 -13.89 8.00 -0.20
CA SER A 174 -15.28 8.15 0.22
C SER A 174 -15.48 7.78 1.69
N CYS A 175 -14.90 6.66 2.14
CA CYS A 175 -14.96 6.25 3.55
C CYS A 175 -14.23 7.27 4.45
N TRP A 176 -13.11 7.84 3.99
CA TRP A 176 -12.38 8.86 4.74
C TRP A 176 -13.19 10.15 4.91
N ALA A 177 -13.87 10.59 3.87
CA ALA A 177 -14.77 11.74 3.95
C ALA A 177 -15.98 11.45 4.84
N ALA A 178 -16.56 10.27 4.75
CA ALA A 178 -17.70 9.87 5.59
C ALA A 178 -17.33 9.69 7.08
N ALA A 179 -16.05 9.35 7.36
CA ALA A 179 -15.54 9.29 8.73
C ALA A 179 -15.34 10.67 9.37
N HIS A 180 -15.37 11.75 8.59
CA HIS A 180 -15.16 13.14 9.04
C HIS A 180 -16.25 14.08 8.45
N PRO A 181 -17.51 13.87 8.81
CA PRO A 181 -18.64 14.60 8.20
C PRO A 181 -18.61 16.12 8.46
N GLU A 182 -17.93 16.54 9.52
CA GLU A 182 -17.77 17.94 9.92
C GLU A 182 -16.64 18.69 9.20
N VAL A 183 -15.80 17.99 8.43
CA VAL A 183 -14.64 18.57 7.75
C VAL A 183 -14.87 18.61 6.24
N ASP A 184 -14.61 19.75 5.60
CA ASP A 184 -14.64 19.81 4.12
C ASP A 184 -13.65 18.74 3.56
N PRO A 185 -14.11 17.84 2.68
CA PRO A 185 -13.26 16.80 2.07
C PRO A 185 -12.00 17.33 1.37
N LYS A 186 -11.97 18.61 1.01
CA LYS A 186 -10.79 19.26 0.42
C LYS A 186 -9.71 19.62 1.44
N LEU A 187 -10.10 19.75 2.71
CA LEU A 187 -9.20 20.06 3.82
C LEU A 187 -8.67 18.83 4.51
N LEU A 188 -9.29 17.67 4.27
CA LEU A 188 -8.83 16.41 4.84
C LEU A 188 -7.44 16.03 4.33
N PRO A 189 -6.56 15.52 5.19
CA PRO A 189 -5.31 14.89 4.76
C PRO A 189 -5.57 13.82 3.70
N ARG A 190 -4.67 13.74 2.73
CA ARG A 190 -4.82 12.76 1.66
C ARG A 190 -4.56 11.35 2.19
N LEU A 191 -5.58 10.53 2.31
CA LEU A 191 -5.49 9.12 2.63
C LEU A 191 -5.50 8.27 1.35
N ARG A 192 -4.59 7.31 1.25
CA ARG A 192 -4.48 6.35 0.14
C ARG A 192 -4.66 4.92 0.65
N PRO A 193 -5.10 3.98 -0.18
CA PRO A 193 -5.16 2.56 0.19
C PRO A 193 -3.83 2.00 0.73
N TYR A 194 -2.70 2.56 0.27
CA TYR A 194 -1.37 2.14 0.71
C TYR A 194 -1.07 2.56 2.16
N ASP A 195 -1.71 3.62 2.65
CA ASP A 195 -1.49 4.13 4.00
C ASP A 195 -2.02 3.17 5.09
N LEU A 196 -2.99 2.30 4.75
CA LEU A 196 -3.39 1.19 5.63
C LEU A 196 -2.25 0.21 5.90
N ARG A 197 -1.43 -0.06 4.89
CA ARG A 197 -0.24 -0.90 5.04
C ARG A 197 0.87 -0.19 5.85
N HIS A 198 1.00 1.13 5.70
CA HIS A 198 1.89 1.92 6.54
C HIS A 198 1.43 1.86 8.01
N ARG A 199 0.12 2.01 8.25
CA ARG A 199 -0.44 1.89 9.59
C ARG A 199 -0.22 0.50 10.19
N PHE A 200 -0.39 -0.58 9.43
CA PHE A 200 -0.05 -1.95 9.88
C PHE A 200 1.40 -2.03 10.35
N ALA A 201 2.34 -1.59 9.53
CA ALA A 201 3.76 -1.67 9.87
C ALA A 201 4.09 -0.87 11.13
N SER A 202 3.56 0.36 11.25
CA SER A 202 3.73 1.19 12.44
C SER A 202 3.15 0.54 13.69
N THR A 203 1.96 -0.09 13.58
CA THR A 203 1.32 -0.82 14.69
C THR A 203 2.17 -2.01 15.15
N VAL A 204 2.74 -2.78 14.22
CA VAL A 204 3.61 -3.92 14.55
C VAL A 204 4.87 -3.45 15.25
N LEU A 205 5.52 -2.41 14.74
CA LEU A 205 6.73 -1.85 15.36
C LEU A 205 6.44 -1.30 16.76
N GLN A 206 5.33 -0.56 16.93
CA GLN A 206 4.89 -0.05 18.21
C GLN A 206 4.70 -1.17 19.23
N ARG A 207 3.98 -2.23 18.84
CA ARG A 207 3.76 -3.40 19.70
C ARG A 207 5.06 -4.04 20.14
N TRP A 208 6.01 -4.22 19.23
CA TRP A 208 7.32 -4.80 19.58
C TRP A 208 8.11 -3.93 20.55
N LEU A 209 8.00 -2.61 20.44
CA LEU A 209 8.60 -1.69 21.39
C LEU A 209 7.94 -1.77 22.77
N ASP A 210 6.61 -1.80 22.81
CA ASP A 210 5.84 -1.92 24.06
C ASP A 210 6.14 -3.26 24.76
N GLU A 211 6.42 -4.32 23.98
CA GLU A 211 6.87 -5.63 24.47
C GLU A 211 8.37 -5.67 24.83
N GLY A 212 9.10 -4.57 24.69
CA GLY A 212 10.55 -4.49 24.95
C GLY A 212 11.41 -5.30 23.99
N ARG A 213 10.92 -5.63 22.80
CA ARG A 213 11.68 -6.40 21.80
C ARG A 213 12.73 -5.52 21.12
N ASN A 214 13.85 -6.13 20.80
CA ASN A 214 14.88 -5.47 19.99
C ASN A 214 14.40 -5.33 18.54
N LEU A 215 14.12 -4.09 18.09
CA LEU A 215 13.61 -3.82 16.75
C LEU A 215 14.59 -4.29 15.67
N TYR A 216 15.91 -4.19 15.88
CA TYR A 216 16.90 -4.64 14.90
C TYR A 216 16.78 -6.13 14.61
N ALA A 217 16.58 -6.92 15.66
CA ALA A 217 16.37 -8.35 15.51
C ALA A 217 15.03 -8.69 14.84
N MET A 218 14.03 -7.81 14.98
CA MET A 218 12.67 -8.05 14.49
C MET A 218 12.42 -7.51 13.07
N LEU A 219 13.15 -6.47 12.63
CA LEU A 219 12.97 -5.87 11.30
C LEU A 219 13.11 -6.85 10.12
N PRO A 220 14.03 -7.84 10.12
CA PRO A 220 14.10 -8.85 9.06
C PRO A 220 12.81 -9.66 8.91
N TYR A 221 12.12 -9.95 10.02
CA TYR A 221 10.83 -10.67 9.99
C TYR A 221 9.74 -9.81 9.37
N LEU A 222 9.64 -8.52 9.77
CA LEU A 222 8.69 -7.58 9.16
C LEU A 222 8.97 -7.41 7.66
N ARG A 223 10.25 -7.30 7.29
CA ARG A 223 10.67 -7.22 5.88
C ARG A 223 10.19 -8.43 5.08
N ALA A 224 10.43 -9.64 5.58
CA ALA A 224 10.03 -10.88 4.93
C ALA A 224 8.49 -10.96 4.81
N TYR A 225 7.77 -10.69 5.90
CA TYR A 225 6.31 -10.70 5.95
C TYR A 225 5.70 -9.70 4.96
N MET A 226 6.19 -8.47 4.94
CA MET A 226 5.71 -7.44 4.02
C MET A 226 6.19 -7.67 2.56
N GLY A 227 7.18 -8.51 2.33
CA GLY A 227 7.77 -8.73 1.01
C GLY A 227 8.48 -7.49 0.48
N HIS A 228 9.27 -6.81 1.34
CA HIS A 228 10.15 -5.72 0.96
C HIS A 228 11.45 -6.26 0.38
N GLU A 229 11.89 -5.67 -0.70
CA GLU A 229 13.13 -6.08 -1.36
C GLU A 229 14.35 -5.51 -0.64
N LYS A 230 14.29 -4.22 -0.36
CA LYS A 230 15.35 -3.50 0.33
C LYS A 230 15.04 -3.41 1.82
N PHE A 231 16.08 -3.48 2.63
CA PHE A 231 15.95 -3.26 4.06
C PHE A 231 15.50 -1.83 4.37
N SER A 232 15.98 -0.86 3.60
CA SER A 232 15.59 0.54 3.68
C SER A 232 14.07 0.77 3.59
N ASP A 233 13.35 -0.05 2.78
CA ASP A 233 11.89 0.04 2.68
C ASP A 233 11.18 -0.31 3.99
N THR A 234 11.82 -1.13 4.85
CA THR A 234 11.30 -1.50 6.16
C THR A 234 11.82 -0.55 7.23
N ALA A 235 13.10 -0.16 7.19
CA ALA A 235 13.69 0.81 8.10
C ALA A 235 12.99 2.17 8.02
N TYR A 236 12.48 2.53 6.84
CA TYR A 236 11.66 3.73 6.63
C TYR A 236 10.52 3.87 7.63
N TYR A 237 9.90 2.77 8.06
CA TYR A 237 8.81 2.82 9.05
C TYR A 237 9.26 3.27 10.43
N ILE A 238 10.53 3.08 10.79
CA ILE A 238 11.07 3.57 12.06
C ILE A 238 11.11 5.09 12.05
N HIS A 239 11.46 5.71 10.91
CA HIS A 239 11.50 7.18 10.79
C HIS A 239 10.10 7.83 10.78
N ILE A 240 9.04 7.05 10.56
CA ILE A 240 7.65 7.55 10.55
C ILE A 240 7.00 7.40 11.94
N LEU A 241 7.64 6.69 12.86
CA LEU A 241 7.09 6.49 14.19
C LEU A 241 7.00 7.81 14.96
N PRO A 242 5.93 8.03 15.77
CA PRO A 242 5.78 9.24 16.57
C PRO A 242 7.01 9.49 17.48
N GLU A 243 7.28 10.76 17.78
CA GLU A 243 8.45 11.23 18.55
C GLU A 243 8.69 10.47 19.87
N ARG A 244 7.65 9.91 20.48
CA ARG A 244 7.76 9.07 21.69
C ARG A 244 8.63 7.83 21.49
N LEU A 245 8.78 7.36 20.25
CA LEU A 245 9.62 6.21 19.91
C LEU A 245 11.07 6.62 19.66
N MET A 246 11.29 7.89 19.32
CA MET A 246 12.64 8.44 19.13
C MET A 246 13.45 8.48 20.44
N VAL A 247 12.77 8.47 21.58
CA VAL A 247 13.38 8.52 22.92
C VAL A 247 13.44 7.13 23.59
N SER A 248 12.99 6.07 22.94
CA SER A 248 13.00 4.72 23.52
C SER A 248 14.42 4.17 23.62
N PRO A 249 14.86 3.70 24.80
CA PRO A 249 16.20 3.13 25.00
C PRO A 249 16.44 1.84 24.16
N GLY A 250 15.40 1.25 23.59
CA GLY A 250 15.51 0.09 22.68
C GLY A 250 15.85 0.45 21.24
N VAL A 251 15.91 1.73 20.87
CA VAL A 251 16.22 2.19 19.52
C VAL A 251 17.58 2.89 19.51
N GLN A 252 18.61 2.19 19.06
CA GLN A 252 19.95 2.78 18.83
C GLN A 252 19.99 3.35 17.42
N TRP A 253 19.65 4.63 17.25
CA TRP A 253 19.54 5.33 15.98
C TRP A 253 20.81 5.28 15.14
N GLU A 254 21.99 5.41 15.76
CA GLU A 254 23.29 5.30 15.11
C GLU A 254 23.48 3.98 14.35
N ASN A 255 22.89 2.90 14.84
CA ASN A 255 22.98 1.59 14.19
C ASN A 255 22.00 1.45 13.04
N ILE A 256 20.87 2.20 13.02
CA ILE A 256 19.89 2.17 11.92
C ILE A 256 20.49 2.80 10.66
N ASP A 257 21.10 3.97 10.82
CA ASP A 257 21.73 4.68 9.71
C ASP A 257 22.90 3.88 9.15
N ARG A 258 23.67 3.20 10.02
CA ARG A 258 24.78 2.34 9.63
C ARG A 258 24.34 1.11 8.83
N ILE A 259 23.26 0.45 9.21
CA ILE A 259 22.70 -0.69 8.46
C ILE A 259 22.18 -0.25 7.10
N GLY A 260 21.59 0.94 6.97
CA GLY A 260 21.19 1.53 5.69
C GLY A 260 22.38 1.71 4.74
N MET A 261 23.52 2.17 5.25
CA MET A 261 24.75 2.34 4.47
C MET A 261 25.41 1.00 4.11
N GLU A 262 25.46 0.04 5.02
CA GLU A 262 26.06 -1.28 4.79
C GLU A 262 25.30 -2.11 3.74
N VAL A 263 23.98 -1.99 3.68
CA VAL A 263 23.16 -2.72 2.69
C VAL A 263 23.32 -2.15 1.28
N ASP A 264 23.59 -0.87 1.13
CA ASP A 264 23.87 -0.26 -0.19
C ASP A 264 25.26 -0.65 -0.76
N ILE A 265 26.20 -1.05 0.10
CA ILE A 265 27.52 -1.54 -0.32
C ILE A 265 27.42 -2.93 -0.94
N TRP A 266 26.50 -3.80 -0.52
CA TRP A 266 26.27 -5.14 -1.07
C TRP A 266 25.34 -5.19 -2.28
N ALA A 267 24.76 -4.06 -2.69
CA ALA A 267 23.85 -3.94 -3.83
C ALA A 267 24.50 -3.39 -5.11
N ARG A 268 25.83 -3.23 -5.11
CA ARG A 268 26.62 -2.81 -6.29
C ARG A 268 27.16 -3.98 -7.09
#